data_db702c1289453d0530bef2da38120da4
#
_entry.id   db702c1289453d0530bef2da38120da4
#
_cell.length_a   1.000
_cell.length_b   1.000
_cell.length_c   1.000
_cell.angle_alpha   90.00
_cell.angle_beta   90.00
_cell.angle_gamma   90.00
#
_symmetry.space_group_name_H-M   'P 1'
#
loop_
_entity.id
_entity.type
_entity.pdbx_description
1 polymer ?
#
loop_
_entity_poly.entity_id
_entity_poly.type
_entity_poly.pdbx_seq_one_letter_code
_entity_poly.pdbx_strand_id
1 'polypeptide(L)'
;MFRATSVITTAINNGCQKVIPYLTVEETLEEAKKYDNNEVILGGERRAVKIEGFDLSNSPLEYTEEVVKNKTVLMTTTNGTRALTKCLLGKKIIIAAMINAEAVAKKLLEFNDDIVIVNAGTNGEFSMDDYICGGYIINTMLKEKSNIELTDIAKTSNMIYKSNKDIINYVKEARHYSVMRSLKLDNDIEYCIKKSIIDVVPIYDGDKIIKL
;
A
#
# COMPACT_ATOMS: atom_id res chain seq x y z
N MET A 1 -2.41 3.85 -3.74
CA MET A 1 -1.81 4.87 -2.84
C MET A 1 -2.57 4.96 -1.53
N PHE A 2 -3.83 5.31 -1.54
CA PHE A 2 -4.69 5.27 -0.35
C PHE A 2 -5.07 3.83 -0.05
N ARG A 3 -4.99 3.48 1.00
CA ARG A 3 -4.81 3.20 2.39
C ARG A 3 -4.06 1.88 2.57
N ALA A 4 -4.48 0.78 1.89
CA ALA A 4 -3.98 -0.57 2.18
C ALA A 4 -2.45 -0.69 2.17
N THR A 5 -1.77 -0.20 1.12
CA THR A 5 -0.30 -0.24 1.05
C THR A 5 0.35 0.69 2.06
N SER A 6 -0.28 1.85 2.37
CA SER A 6 0.19 2.72 3.45
C SER A 6 0.03 2.07 4.82
N VAL A 7 -1.09 1.36 5.07
CA VAL A 7 -1.30 0.59 6.32
C VAL A 7 -0.22 -0.47 6.48
N ILE A 8 0.00 -1.31 5.46
CA ILE A 8 1.03 -2.35 5.50
C ILE A 8 2.40 -1.74 5.79
N THR A 9 2.76 -0.68 5.07
CA THR A 9 4.05 0.01 5.23
C THR A 9 4.20 0.56 6.65
N THR A 10 3.16 1.23 7.17
CA THR A 10 3.16 1.80 8.52
C THR A 10 3.24 0.72 9.60
N ALA A 11 2.45 -0.36 9.48
CA ALA A 11 2.49 -1.47 10.42
C ALA A 11 3.87 -2.12 10.52
N ILE A 12 4.49 -2.43 9.37
CA ILE A 12 5.85 -3.01 9.32
C ILE A 12 6.88 -2.02 9.88
N ASN A 13 6.78 -0.73 9.55
CA ASN A 13 7.66 0.30 10.09
C ASN A 13 7.57 0.39 11.63
N ASN A 14 6.39 0.22 12.18
CA ASN A 14 6.10 0.32 13.60
C ASN A 14 6.31 -1.02 14.34
N GLY A 15 7.03 -1.96 13.74
CA GLY A 15 7.48 -3.18 14.42
C GLY A 15 6.49 -4.34 14.37
N CYS A 16 5.47 -4.30 13.53
CA CYS A 16 4.67 -5.48 13.21
C CYS A 16 5.57 -6.58 12.65
N GLN A 17 5.45 -7.80 13.15
CA GLN A 17 6.27 -8.93 12.70
C GLN A 17 5.96 -9.33 11.26
N LYS A 18 4.69 -9.37 10.92
CA LYS A 18 4.18 -9.73 9.59
C LYS A 18 2.76 -9.24 9.39
N VAL A 19 2.39 -8.99 8.14
CA VAL A 19 1.01 -8.78 7.72
C VAL A 19 0.60 -9.93 6.82
N ILE A 20 -0.50 -10.60 7.14
CA ILE A 20 -1.03 -11.72 6.35
C ILE A 20 -2.32 -11.26 5.67
N PRO A 21 -2.32 -11.13 4.33
CA PRO A 21 -3.48 -10.67 3.58
C PRO A 21 -4.46 -11.82 3.28
N TYR A 22 -5.74 -11.59 3.51
CA TYR A 22 -6.83 -12.50 3.16
C TYR A 22 -7.82 -11.85 2.19
N LEU A 23 -8.53 -12.65 1.39
CA LEU A 23 -9.52 -12.15 0.45
C LEU A 23 -10.87 -11.89 1.13
N THR A 24 -11.23 -12.70 2.11
CA THR A 24 -12.53 -12.63 2.79
C THR A 24 -12.41 -12.34 4.28
N VAL A 25 -13.50 -11.88 4.87
CA VAL A 25 -13.61 -11.68 6.32
C VAL A 25 -13.59 -13.01 7.03
N GLU A 26 -14.27 -14.01 6.46
CA GLU A 26 -14.40 -15.35 7.00
C GLU A 26 -13.04 -16.05 7.12
N GLU A 27 -12.21 -15.97 6.06
CA GLU A 27 -10.84 -16.50 6.09
C GLU A 27 -10.00 -15.81 7.17
N THR A 28 -10.12 -14.49 7.31
CA THR A 28 -9.40 -13.72 8.32
C THR A 28 -9.77 -14.13 9.74
N LEU A 29 -11.07 -14.29 10.01
CA LEU A 29 -11.57 -14.70 11.32
C LEU A 29 -11.23 -16.16 11.65
N GLU A 30 -11.23 -17.05 10.67
CA GLU A 30 -10.84 -18.45 10.87
C GLU A 30 -9.36 -18.57 11.20
N GLU A 31 -8.51 -17.82 10.49
CA GLU A 31 -7.08 -17.78 10.78
C GLU A 31 -6.78 -17.20 12.17
N ALA A 32 -7.51 -16.17 12.58
CA ALA A 32 -7.34 -15.54 13.88
C ALA A 32 -7.45 -16.52 15.05
N LYS A 33 -8.29 -17.57 14.92
CA LYS A 33 -8.47 -18.60 15.95
C LYS A 33 -7.20 -19.42 16.26
N LYS A 34 -6.19 -19.34 15.40
CA LYS A 34 -4.89 -20.03 15.56
C LYS A 34 -3.88 -19.26 16.40
N TYR A 35 -4.21 -18.03 16.80
CA TYR A 35 -3.34 -17.13 17.55
C TYR A 35 -3.93 -16.81 18.92
N ASP A 36 -3.09 -16.50 19.88
CA ASP A 36 -3.52 -15.87 21.11
C ASP A 36 -3.95 -14.43 20.85
N ASN A 37 -4.98 -13.95 21.54
CA ASN A 37 -5.55 -12.61 21.33
C ASN A 37 -4.54 -11.46 21.45
N ASN A 38 -3.46 -11.66 22.20
CA ASN A 38 -2.42 -10.65 22.39
C ASN A 38 -1.37 -10.62 21.25
N GLU A 39 -1.34 -11.65 20.39
CA GLU A 39 -0.36 -11.82 19.33
C GLU A 39 -0.86 -11.41 17.95
N VAL A 40 -2.15 -11.18 17.83
CA VAL A 40 -2.81 -10.92 16.56
C VAL A 40 -3.63 -9.64 16.60
N ILE A 41 -3.72 -8.96 15.48
CA ILE A 41 -4.56 -7.78 15.23
C ILE A 41 -5.34 -8.04 13.96
N LEU A 42 -6.65 -7.85 14.02
CA LEU A 42 -7.53 -7.89 12.84
C LEU A 42 -7.67 -6.49 12.27
N GLY A 43 -7.22 -6.30 11.04
CA GLY A 43 -7.27 -5.00 10.37
C GLY A 43 -7.93 -5.07 8.99
N GLY A 44 -8.66 -4.02 8.63
CA GLY A 44 -9.22 -4.00 7.30
C GLY A 44 -10.50 -3.17 7.12
N GLU A 45 -11.05 -3.27 5.90
CA GLU A 45 -12.24 -2.50 5.52
C GLU A 45 -13.12 -3.25 4.51
N ARG A 46 -14.39 -2.87 4.52
CA ARG A 46 -15.32 -3.07 3.41
C ARG A 46 -16.01 -1.74 3.09
N ARG A 47 -16.00 -1.35 1.81
CA ARG A 47 -16.54 -0.05 1.34
C ARG A 47 -15.96 1.14 2.10
N ALA A 48 -14.66 1.10 2.39
CA ALA A 48 -13.87 2.08 3.14
C ALA A 48 -14.22 2.20 4.65
N VAL A 49 -15.13 1.41 5.19
CA VAL A 49 -15.55 1.38 6.61
C VAL A 49 -14.89 0.19 7.31
N LYS A 50 -14.53 0.36 8.60
CA LYS A 50 -14.01 -0.73 9.44
C LYS A 50 -14.98 -1.91 9.47
N ILE A 51 -14.45 -3.12 9.38
CA ILE A 51 -15.23 -4.36 9.46
C ILE A 51 -15.67 -4.56 10.91
N GLU A 52 -16.94 -4.91 11.11
CA GLU A 52 -17.46 -5.23 12.43
C GLU A 52 -16.70 -6.42 13.06
N GLY A 53 -16.35 -6.30 14.33
CA GLY A 53 -15.54 -7.29 15.04
C GLY A 53 -14.02 -7.22 14.77
N PHE A 54 -13.53 -6.33 13.90
CA PHE A 54 -12.10 -6.11 13.71
C PHE A 54 -11.56 -5.07 14.69
N ASP A 55 -10.29 -5.21 15.07
CA ASP A 55 -9.62 -4.29 15.99
C ASP A 55 -9.39 -2.93 15.31
N LEU A 56 -8.81 -2.93 14.11
CA LEU A 56 -8.42 -1.73 13.38
C LEU A 56 -9.14 -1.63 12.04
N SER A 57 -9.33 -0.38 11.61
CA SER A 57 -9.80 -0.09 10.25
C SER A 57 -8.64 -0.20 9.23
N ASN A 58 -8.85 0.33 8.05
CA ASN A 58 -7.79 0.49 7.04
C ASN A 58 -7.15 1.89 7.10
N SER A 59 -7.10 2.52 8.29
CA SER A 59 -6.42 3.79 8.53
C SER A 59 -4.97 3.53 8.96
N PRO A 60 -3.94 4.05 8.27
CA PRO A 60 -2.57 3.88 8.70
C PRO A 60 -2.27 4.49 10.08
N LEU A 61 -3.06 5.47 10.51
CA LEU A 61 -2.89 6.16 11.78
C LEU A 61 -3.26 5.30 12.99
N GLU A 62 -4.03 4.23 12.80
CA GLU A 62 -4.39 3.29 13.87
C GLU A 62 -3.27 2.26 14.15
N TYR A 63 -2.32 2.06 13.21
CA TYR A 63 -1.25 1.06 13.33
C TYR A 63 -0.01 1.65 14.01
N THR A 64 -0.20 2.18 15.23
CA THR A 64 0.89 2.74 16.03
C THR A 64 1.84 1.66 16.56
N GLU A 65 3.07 2.02 16.95
CA GLU A 65 4.03 1.08 17.53
C GLU A 65 3.45 0.35 18.75
N GLU A 66 2.74 1.06 19.62
CA GLU A 66 2.10 0.49 20.82
C GLU A 66 1.09 -0.61 20.50
N VAL A 67 0.38 -0.46 19.37
CA VAL A 67 -0.67 -1.39 18.94
C VAL A 67 -0.09 -2.61 18.23
N VAL A 68 0.85 -2.41 17.28
CA VAL A 68 1.26 -3.47 16.34
C VAL A 68 2.61 -4.11 16.64
N LYS A 69 3.43 -3.54 17.52
CA LYS A 69 4.80 -4.04 17.80
C LYS A 69 4.79 -5.49 18.26
N ASN A 70 5.61 -6.31 17.62
CA ASN A 70 5.74 -7.75 17.87
C ASN A 70 4.46 -8.57 17.61
N LYS A 71 3.46 -8.02 16.95
CA LYS A 71 2.21 -8.74 16.61
C LYS A 71 2.14 -9.10 15.15
N THR A 72 1.28 -10.06 14.83
CA THR A 72 0.84 -10.39 13.48
C THR A 72 -0.42 -9.59 13.16
N VAL A 73 -0.44 -8.95 12.00
CA VAL A 73 -1.67 -8.30 11.47
C VAL A 73 -2.31 -9.21 10.43
N LEU A 74 -3.54 -9.66 10.66
CA LEU A 74 -4.36 -10.33 9.66
C LEU A 74 -5.21 -9.27 8.97
N MET A 75 -5.08 -9.14 7.65
CA MET A 75 -5.64 -8.00 6.93
C MET A 75 -6.52 -8.43 5.77
N THR A 76 -7.70 -7.81 5.65
CA THR A 76 -8.53 -7.95 4.45
C THR A 76 -9.07 -6.61 3.99
N THR A 77 -8.95 -6.32 2.67
CA THR A 77 -9.37 -5.05 2.06
C THR A 77 -10.06 -5.29 0.72
N THR A 78 -10.86 -4.33 0.30
CA THR A 78 -11.63 -4.42 -0.95
C THR A 78 -10.76 -4.52 -2.20
N ASN A 79 -9.68 -3.74 -2.29
CA ASN A 79 -8.86 -3.61 -3.49
C ASN A 79 -7.43 -4.16 -3.30
N GLY A 80 -6.77 -3.83 -2.18
CA GLY A 80 -5.34 -4.13 -1.99
C GLY A 80 -5.03 -5.62 -1.96
N THR A 81 -5.77 -6.42 -1.19
CA THR A 81 -5.56 -7.86 -1.10
C THR A 81 -5.86 -8.57 -2.43
N ARG A 82 -6.88 -8.10 -3.18
CA ARG A 82 -7.18 -8.62 -4.53
C ARG A 82 -6.10 -8.29 -5.55
N ALA A 83 -5.49 -7.10 -5.48
CA ALA A 83 -4.39 -6.74 -6.35
C ALA A 83 -3.17 -7.62 -6.07
N LEU A 84 -2.86 -7.85 -4.80
CA LEU A 84 -1.75 -8.72 -4.39
C LEU A 84 -1.90 -10.14 -4.94
N THR A 85 -3.08 -10.75 -4.84
CA THR A 85 -3.31 -12.10 -5.38
C THR A 85 -3.09 -12.21 -6.90
N LYS A 86 -3.29 -11.12 -7.65
CA LYS A 86 -3.00 -11.08 -9.08
C LYS A 86 -1.50 -10.98 -9.41
N CYS A 87 -0.68 -10.64 -8.42
CA CYS A 87 0.77 -10.50 -8.57
C CYS A 87 1.55 -11.77 -8.23
N LEU A 88 0.92 -12.85 -7.77
CA LEU A 88 1.57 -14.05 -7.22
C LEU A 88 2.50 -14.79 -8.21
N LEU A 89 2.43 -14.50 -9.51
CA LEU A 89 3.37 -14.99 -10.51
C LEU A 89 4.67 -14.18 -10.57
N GLY A 90 4.72 -13.04 -9.87
CA GLY A 90 5.93 -12.22 -9.79
C GLY A 90 7.04 -12.92 -8.99
N LYS A 91 8.28 -12.82 -9.46
CA LYS A 91 9.46 -13.35 -8.78
C LYS A 91 9.66 -12.74 -7.40
N LYS A 92 9.37 -11.46 -7.27
CA LYS A 92 9.38 -10.68 -6.03
C LYS A 92 8.21 -9.70 -6.05
N ILE A 93 7.49 -9.59 -4.96
CA ILE A 93 6.34 -8.68 -4.84
C ILE A 93 6.63 -7.69 -3.72
N ILE A 94 6.83 -6.44 -4.10
CA ILE A 94 7.14 -5.34 -3.17
C ILE A 94 5.88 -4.50 -2.94
N ILE A 95 5.63 -4.14 -1.69
CA ILE A 95 4.51 -3.27 -1.34
C ILE A 95 4.98 -1.81 -1.33
N ALA A 96 4.36 -1.02 -2.19
CA ALA A 96 4.71 0.38 -2.38
C ALA A 96 3.54 1.32 -2.08
N ALA A 97 3.86 2.44 -1.45
CA ALA A 97 2.97 3.55 -1.20
C ALA A 97 3.73 4.88 -1.42
N MET A 98 3.04 6.01 -1.43
CA MET A 98 3.70 7.32 -1.53
C MET A 98 4.69 7.53 -0.37
N ILE A 99 4.34 7.03 0.82
CA ILE A 99 5.10 7.21 2.05
C ILE A 99 6.45 6.46 2.09
N ASN A 100 6.66 5.43 1.25
CA ASN A 100 7.94 4.69 1.17
C ASN A 100 8.52 4.62 -0.25
N ALA A 101 8.04 5.46 -1.16
CA ALA A 101 8.34 5.36 -2.59
C ALA A 101 9.84 5.44 -2.93
N GLU A 102 10.63 6.27 -2.23
CA GLU A 102 12.09 6.38 -2.47
C GLU A 102 12.83 5.12 -2.03
N ALA A 103 12.51 4.58 -0.86
CA ALA A 103 13.09 3.33 -0.40
C ALA A 103 12.78 2.17 -1.36
N VAL A 104 11.52 2.08 -1.81
CA VAL A 104 11.11 1.10 -2.81
C VAL A 104 11.83 1.30 -4.14
N ALA A 105 11.92 2.52 -4.65
CA ALA A 105 12.59 2.82 -5.91
C ALA A 105 14.08 2.40 -5.88
N LYS A 106 14.79 2.72 -4.81
CA LYS A 106 16.19 2.31 -4.61
C LYS A 106 16.32 0.79 -4.58
N LYS A 107 15.46 0.11 -3.81
CA LYS A 107 15.49 -1.35 -3.69
C LYS A 107 15.18 -2.06 -5.01
N LEU A 108 14.24 -1.55 -5.80
CA LEU A 108 13.92 -2.11 -7.11
C LEU A 108 15.11 -2.07 -8.07
N LEU A 109 15.92 -1.02 -8.04
CA LEU A 109 17.12 -0.90 -8.87
C LEU A 109 18.23 -1.92 -8.53
N GLU A 110 18.27 -2.39 -7.27
CA GLU A 110 19.24 -3.41 -6.84
C GLU A 110 18.94 -4.80 -7.45
N PHE A 111 17.68 -5.09 -7.78
CA PHE A 111 17.29 -6.42 -8.26
C PHE A 111 17.72 -6.70 -9.71
N ASN A 112 17.93 -5.65 -10.51
CA ASN A 112 18.29 -5.75 -11.94
C ASN A 112 17.37 -6.69 -12.76
N ASP A 113 16.09 -6.72 -12.38
CA ASP A 113 15.00 -7.46 -13.05
C ASP A 113 14.07 -6.44 -13.74
N ASP A 114 13.22 -6.93 -14.65
CA ASP A 114 12.11 -6.15 -15.20
C ASP A 114 11.09 -5.82 -14.09
N ILE A 115 10.58 -4.58 -14.09
CA ILE A 115 9.70 -4.08 -13.04
C ILE A 115 8.32 -3.80 -13.61
N VAL A 116 7.30 -4.38 -12.97
CA VAL A 116 5.90 -4.08 -13.25
C VAL A 116 5.28 -3.39 -12.06
N ILE A 117 4.78 -2.17 -12.25
CA ILE A 117 4.01 -1.45 -11.21
C ILE A 117 2.54 -1.76 -11.40
N VAL A 118 1.96 -2.45 -10.42
CA VAL A 118 0.54 -2.84 -10.42
C VAL A 118 -0.24 -1.89 -9.54
N ASN A 119 -1.17 -1.15 -10.12
CA ASN A 119 -2.11 -0.31 -9.40
C ASN A 119 -3.26 -1.17 -8.87
N ALA A 120 -3.63 -1.01 -7.59
CA ALA A 120 -4.73 -1.76 -7.01
C ALA A 120 -6.09 -1.40 -7.62
N GLY A 121 -6.21 -0.16 -8.06
CA GLY A 121 -7.45 0.36 -8.60
C GLY A 121 -8.51 0.64 -7.54
N THR A 122 -9.67 1.06 -7.98
CA THR A 122 -10.86 1.26 -7.14
C THR A 122 -12.03 0.52 -7.73
N ASN A 123 -12.48 -0.55 -7.07
CA ASN A 123 -13.56 -1.42 -7.56
C ASN A 123 -13.32 -2.04 -8.96
N GLY A 124 -12.05 -2.34 -9.27
CA GLY A 124 -11.64 -2.89 -10.57
C GLY A 124 -11.42 -1.86 -11.67
N GLU A 125 -11.61 -0.58 -11.37
CA GLU A 125 -11.41 0.53 -12.30
C GLU A 125 -10.06 1.21 -12.06
N PHE A 126 -9.60 2.01 -13.05
CA PHE A 126 -8.40 2.84 -12.95
C PHE A 126 -8.49 3.80 -11.74
N SER A 127 -7.37 3.99 -11.05
CA SER A 127 -7.26 4.87 -9.90
C SER A 127 -6.18 5.92 -10.12
N MET A 128 -6.57 7.19 -10.14
CA MET A 128 -5.66 8.32 -10.32
C MET A 128 -4.61 8.40 -9.22
N ASP A 129 -5.01 8.14 -7.97
CA ASP A 129 -4.11 8.19 -6.82
C ASP A 129 -3.05 7.09 -6.86
N ASP A 130 -3.38 5.88 -7.31
CA ASP A 130 -2.39 4.82 -7.52
C ASP A 130 -1.44 5.16 -8.67
N TYR A 131 -1.98 5.70 -9.75
CA TYR A 131 -1.22 6.00 -10.96
C TYR A 131 -0.15 7.09 -10.72
N ILE A 132 -0.49 8.17 -10.01
CA ILE A 132 0.50 9.21 -9.68
C ILE A 132 1.56 8.70 -8.69
N CYS A 133 1.20 7.76 -7.78
CA CYS A 133 2.16 7.11 -6.90
C CYS A 133 3.17 6.27 -7.70
N GLY A 134 2.71 5.50 -8.69
CA GLY A 134 3.56 4.80 -9.65
C GLY A 134 4.49 5.76 -10.38
N GLY A 135 3.97 6.90 -10.83
CA GLY A 135 4.77 7.96 -11.47
C GLY A 135 5.85 8.54 -10.58
N TYR A 136 5.58 8.69 -9.27
CA TYR A 136 6.61 9.13 -8.32
C TYR A 136 7.73 8.10 -8.16
N ILE A 137 7.40 6.81 -8.04
CA ILE A 137 8.39 5.73 -7.96
C ILE A 137 9.26 5.72 -9.23
N ILE A 138 8.65 5.76 -10.42
CA ILE A 138 9.37 5.81 -11.70
C ILE A 138 10.27 7.04 -11.77
N ASN A 139 9.76 8.21 -11.40
CA ASN A 139 10.56 9.45 -11.39
C ASN A 139 11.78 9.33 -10.47
N THR A 140 11.63 8.71 -9.32
CA THR A 140 12.73 8.48 -8.38
C THR A 140 13.75 7.52 -8.96
N MET A 141 13.32 6.41 -9.56
CA MET A 141 14.22 5.47 -10.24
C MET A 141 15.03 6.14 -11.37
N LEU A 142 14.39 6.99 -12.18
CA LEU A 142 15.04 7.69 -13.27
C LEU A 142 16.06 8.75 -12.81
N LYS A 143 15.91 9.27 -11.62
CA LYS A 143 16.93 10.17 -11.02
C LYS A 143 18.20 9.42 -10.62
N GLU A 144 18.07 8.19 -10.14
CA GLU A 144 19.18 7.33 -9.74
C GLU A 144 19.84 6.64 -10.96
N LYS A 145 19.03 6.21 -11.93
CA LYS A 145 19.46 5.51 -13.15
C LYS A 145 18.67 6.03 -14.35
N SER A 146 19.28 6.89 -15.16
CA SER A 146 18.59 7.61 -16.24
C SER A 146 18.28 6.76 -17.48
N ASN A 147 18.95 5.61 -17.66
CA ASN A 147 18.84 4.75 -18.85
C ASN A 147 17.84 3.59 -18.68
N ILE A 148 16.81 3.77 -17.83
CA ILE A 148 15.72 2.80 -17.70
C ILE A 148 14.79 2.94 -18.90
N GLU A 149 14.53 1.84 -19.58
CA GLU A 149 13.53 1.77 -20.64
C GLU A 149 12.13 1.72 -20.03
N LEU A 150 11.24 2.59 -20.52
CA LEU A 150 9.87 2.70 -20.03
C LEU A 150 8.88 2.38 -21.16
N THR A 151 7.84 1.63 -20.83
CA THR A 151 6.65 1.51 -21.69
C THR A 151 5.90 2.85 -21.75
N ASP A 152 5.01 3.03 -22.73
CA ASP A 152 4.28 4.30 -22.87
C ASP A 152 3.38 4.59 -21.67
N ILE A 153 2.79 3.57 -21.06
CA ILE A 153 1.98 3.75 -19.83
C ILE A 153 2.85 4.19 -18.65
N ALA A 154 4.07 3.66 -18.51
CA ALA A 154 5.02 4.09 -17.50
C ALA A 154 5.53 5.52 -17.73
N LYS A 155 5.82 5.89 -19.00
CA LYS A 155 6.15 7.26 -19.38
C LYS A 155 5.04 8.23 -19.03
N THR A 156 3.79 7.88 -19.36
CA THR A 156 2.61 8.71 -19.04
C THR A 156 2.46 8.91 -17.53
N SER A 157 2.61 7.85 -16.73
CA SER A 157 2.56 7.96 -15.27
C SER A 157 3.62 8.92 -14.72
N ASN A 158 4.86 8.81 -15.22
CA ASN A 158 5.94 9.72 -14.84
C ASN A 158 5.67 11.17 -15.29
N MET A 159 5.13 11.39 -16.50
CA MET A 159 4.75 12.70 -16.99
C MET A 159 3.67 13.34 -16.11
N ILE A 160 2.65 12.59 -15.73
CA ILE A 160 1.59 13.06 -14.83
C ILE A 160 2.20 13.47 -13.49
N TYR A 161 3.07 12.68 -12.89
CA TYR A 161 3.74 13.04 -11.64
C TYR A 161 4.59 14.32 -11.79
N LYS A 162 5.35 14.46 -12.89
CA LYS A 162 6.18 15.65 -13.15
C LYS A 162 5.35 16.92 -13.31
N SER A 163 4.19 16.81 -13.93
CA SER A 163 3.28 17.95 -14.19
C SER A 163 2.45 18.34 -12.98
N ASN A 164 2.32 17.45 -11.97
CA ASN A 164 1.51 17.67 -10.77
C ASN A 164 2.37 17.59 -9.51
N LYS A 165 3.16 18.62 -9.25
CA LYS A 165 4.04 18.67 -8.06
C LYS A 165 3.28 18.71 -6.75
N ASP A 166 2.10 19.32 -6.75
CA ASP A 166 1.15 19.34 -5.66
C ASP A 166 0.22 18.12 -5.77
N ILE A 167 0.59 17.06 -5.03
CA ILE A 167 -0.14 15.79 -5.06
C ILE A 167 -1.58 15.94 -4.58
N ILE A 168 -1.83 16.77 -3.56
CA ILE A 168 -3.18 16.94 -3.03
C ILE A 168 -4.13 17.53 -4.08
N ASN A 169 -3.69 18.50 -4.85
CA ASN A 169 -4.52 19.10 -5.89
C ASN A 169 -4.84 18.13 -7.02
N TYR A 170 -3.92 17.24 -7.36
CA TYR A 170 -4.18 16.19 -8.35
C TYR A 170 -5.17 15.14 -7.81
N VAL A 171 -4.96 14.63 -6.58
CA VAL A 171 -5.79 13.55 -6.05
C VAL A 171 -7.19 14.00 -5.63
N LYS A 172 -7.44 15.29 -5.47
CA LYS A 172 -8.79 15.85 -5.25
C LYS A 172 -9.77 15.49 -6.38
N GLU A 173 -9.26 15.31 -7.60
CA GLU A 173 -10.05 14.90 -8.75
C GLU A 173 -10.35 13.39 -8.77
N ALA A 174 -9.68 12.62 -7.91
CA ALA A 174 -9.84 11.18 -7.87
C ALA A 174 -11.17 10.78 -7.17
N ARG A 175 -11.88 9.81 -7.76
CA ARG A 175 -13.10 9.24 -7.16
C ARG A 175 -12.87 8.72 -5.73
N HIS A 176 -11.73 8.07 -5.49
CA HIS A 176 -11.39 7.53 -4.18
C HIS A 176 -11.22 8.63 -3.12
N TYR A 177 -10.66 9.79 -3.51
CA TYR A 177 -10.58 10.97 -2.63
C TYR A 177 -11.97 11.41 -2.16
N SER A 178 -12.94 11.53 -3.09
CA SER A 178 -14.32 11.93 -2.75
C SER A 178 -14.96 10.95 -1.76
N VAL A 179 -14.73 9.64 -1.92
CA VAL A 179 -15.21 8.62 -0.98
C VAL A 179 -14.59 8.82 0.41
N MET A 180 -13.27 9.01 0.49
CA MET A 180 -12.60 9.23 1.77
C MET A 180 -13.08 10.51 2.48
N ARG A 181 -13.26 11.60 1.73
CA ARG A 181 -13.83 12.86 2.25
C ARG A 181 -15.23 12.68 2.81
N SER A 182 -16.09 11.95 2.11
CA SER A 182 -17.47 11.69 2.57
C SER A 182 -17.51 10.91 3.90
N LEU A 183 -16.47 10.13 4.18
CA LEU A 183 -16.28 9.37 5.43
C LEU A 183 -15.44 10.12 6.48
N LYS A 184 -15.10 11.38 6.25
CA LYS A 184 -14.28 12.23 7.14
C LYS A 184 -12.88 11.64 7.44
N LEU A 185 -12.25 11.00 6.44
CA LEU A 185 -10.92 10.39 6.53
C LEU A 185 -9.82 11.35 6.05
N ASP A 186 -9.93 12.62 6.39
CA ASP A 186 -9.01 13.69 5.95
C ASP A 186 -7.58 13.45 6.44
N ASN A 187 -7.42 13.04 7.67
CA ASN A 187 -6.10 12.74 8.26
C ASN A 187 -5.41 11.57 7.56
N ASP A 188 -6.18 10.56 7.13
CA ASP A 188 -5.65 9.45 6.33
C ASP A 188 -5.15 9.94 4.96
N ILE A 189 -5.91 10.85 4.32
CA ILE A 189 -5.50 11.44 3.05
C ILE A 189 -4.19 12.19 3.23
N GLU A 190 -4.11 13.09 4.22
CA GLU A 190 -2.91 13.87 4.51
C GLU A 190 -1.70 13.00 4.82
N TYR A 191 -1.88 11.91 5.53
CA TYR A 191 -0.81 10.97 5.81
C TYR A 191 -0.36 10.23 4.55
N CYS A 192 -1.29 9.66 3.79
CA CYS A 192 -1.00 8.82 2.63
C CYS A 192 -0.35 9.56 1.45
N ILE A 193 -0.52 10.89 1.34
CA ILE A 193 0.12 11.70 0.28
C ILE A 193 1.54 12.17 0.62
N LYS A 194 2.00 11.99 1.86
CA LYS A 194 3.36 12.35 2.25
C LYS A 194 4.36 11.52 1.45
N LYS A 195 5.39 12.17 0.96
CA LYS A 195 6.40 11.55 0.10
C LYS A 195 7.54 11.01 0.95
N SER A 196 7.76 9.70 0.90
CA SER A 196 8.97 9.04 1.39
C SER A 196 9.36 9.42 2.83
N ILE A 197 8.39 9.31 3.73
CA ILE A 197 8.59 9.55 5.16
C ILE A 197 8.97 8.27 5.91
N ILE A 198 9.02 7.13 5.24
CA ILE A 198 9.33 5.80 5.77
C ILE A 198 10.34 5.11 4.85
N ASP A 199 11.41 4.56 5.43
CA ASP A 199 12.48 3.86 4.69
C ASP A 199 12.30 2.34 4.66
N VAL A 200 11.13 1.83 5.04
CA VAL A 200 10.84 0.40 5.04
C VAL A 200 10.34 -0.06 3.66
N VAL A 201 10.82 -1.20 3.23
CA VAL A 201 10.39 -1.89 2.01
C VAL A 201 9.73 -3.21 2.41
N PRO A 202 8.40 -3.28 2.46
CA PRO A 202 7.71 -4.54 2.72
C PRO A 202 7.75 -5.44 1.47
N ILE A 203 8.03 -6.72 1.68
CA ILE A 203 8.02 -7.75 0.64
C ILE A 203 7.00 -8.85 0.99
N TYR A 204 6.28 -9.33 -0.02
CA TYR A 204 5.45 -10.51 0.12
C TYR A 204 6.30 -11.76 -0.05
N ASP A 205 6.32 -12.60 0.97
CA ASP A 205 7.08 -13.84 1.08
C ASP A 205 6.14 -15.04 1.28
N GLY A 206 5.69 -15.59 0.18
CA GLY A 206 4.86 -16.79 0.11
C GLY A 206 3.41 -16.58 0.54
N ASP A 207 3.15 -16.25 1.77
CA ASP A 207 1.81 -16.06 2.36
C ASP A 207 1.69 -14.79 3.23
N LYS A 208 2.78 -14.13 3.49
CA LYS A 208 2.89 -13.01 4.42
C LYS A 208 3.71 -11.87 3.85
N ILE A 209 3.50 -10.68 4.40
CA ILE A 209 4.30 -9.50 4.11
C ILE A 209 5.19 -9.21 5.31
N ILE A 210 6.48 -9.10 5.06
CA ILE A 210 7.52 -8.85 6.07
C ILE A 210 8.40 -7.67 5.64
N LYS A 211 9.25 -7.21 6.52
CA LYS A 211 10.31 -6.26 6.18
C LYS A 211 11.40 -6.97 5.37
N LEU A 212 11.81 -6.38 4.25
CA LEU A 212 12.94 -6.82 3.44
C LEU A 212 14.26 -6.36 4.06
#